data_4f691f7c0fa364a608a0ebc2ca6ee86e
#
_entry.id   4f691f7c0fa364a608a0ebc2ca6ee86e
#
_cell.length_a   1.000
_cell.length_b   1.000
_cell.length_c   1.000
_cell.angle_alpha   90.00
_cell.angle_beta   90.00
_cell.angle_gamma   90.00
#
_symmetry.space_group_name_H-M   'P 1'
#
loop_
_entity.id
_entity.type
_entity.pdbx_description
1 polymer ?
#
loop_
_entity_poly.entity_id
_entity_poly.type
_entity_poly.pdbx_seq_one_letter_code
_entity_poly.pdbx_strand_id
1 'polypeptide(L)'
;MNLEAIQSAIREAGFDGWLFYDHHHRDPLAASILGLDEKAHITRRWYYYVPATGDPRKLVHRIEQGRLDTLPGAKGKYSSWQELAAGLEAMLFDGKRIAMQYSPNNAIMYVSLVDAGTVEFLRSLGKEIVSSADLVSYFQAVLSEEQIFSHTVAQVAIDRILAEGWKEMARRLRPPSGGTGVVSEYDMVQWLSEAMRRENLVWENGPNVSTNANTSDSHYEASAGRSATIHEGDFVLIDIWGRVDRPEGVFYDITWTGVVGREPTEREQLVFETVRNARDASVAVVEKAFAEGRIIRGFEADDAARSVIVGAGFGEFFTHRTGHNIAHEIHGPGAHLDNLETHDVRRILPHTCFSVEPGIYLPEFGVRSEVDMLTAPDRAWVTGQVQTELVRI
;
A
#
# COMPACT_ATOMS: atom_id res chain seq x y z
N MET A 1 -10.72 -4.22 20.04
CA MET A 1 -10.14 -5.53 19.65
C MET A 1 -11.23 -6.59 19.54
N ASN A 2 -11.23 -7.38 18.46
CA ASN A 2 -12.12 -8.55 18.29
C ASN A 2 -11.33 -9.85 18.54
N LEU A 3 -11.43 -10.38 19.77
CA LEU A 3 -10.67 -11.55 20.21
C LEU A 3 -11.02 -12.82 19.40
N GLU A 4 -12.30 -13.05 19.13
CA GLU A 4 -12.76 -14.24 18.41
C GLU A 4 -12.22 -14.25 16.96
N ALA A 5 -12.23 -13.11 16.29
CA ALA A 5 -11.66 -12.98 14.94
C ALA A 5 -10.15 -13.26 14.95
N ILE A 6 -9.40 -12.72 15.96
CA ILE A 6 -7.96 -12.98 16.08
C ILE A 6 -7.70 -14.48 16.29
N GLN A 7 -8.43 -15.12 17.17
CA GLN A 7 -8.27 -16.57 17.43
C GLN A 7 -8.66 -17.42 16.23
N SER A 8 -9.70 -17.02 15.46
CA SER A 8 -10.06 -17.72 14.21
C SER A 8 -8.93 -17.62 13.19
N ALA A 9 -8.41 -16.43 12.95
CA ALA A 9 -7.30 -16.23 12.01
C ALA A 9 -6.03 -17.00 12.42
N ILE A 10 -5.71 -17.06 13.71
CA ILE A 10 -4.59 -17.86 14.24
C ILE A 10 -4.78 -19.35 13.92
N ARG A 11 -5.99 -19.91 14.16
CA ARG A 11 -6.29 -21.32 13.84
C ARG A 11 -6.21 -21.60 12.35
N GLU A 12 -6.76 -20.73 11.52
CA GLU A 12 -6.71 -20.86 10.06
C GLU A 12 -5.28 -20.83 9.53
N ALA A 13 -4.42 -20.00 10.14
CA ALA A 13 -2.98 -19.94 9.82
C ALA A 13 -2.17 -21.14 10.35
N GLY A 14 -2.77 -22.01 11.19
CA GLY A 14 -2.09 -23.16 11.79
C GLY A 14 -1.03 -22.77 12.81
N PHE A 15 -1.26 -21.69 13.56
CA PHE A 15 -0.39 -21.22 14.65
C PHE A 15 -0.98 -21.57 16.03
N ASP A 16 -0.14 -21.69 17.04
CA ASP A 16 -0.60 -21.91 18.41
C ASP A 16 -1.03 -20.60 19.09
N GLY A 17 -0.53 -19.47 18.60
CA GLY A 17 -0.90 -18.15 19.09
C GLY A 17 -0.16 -17.01 18.39
N TRP A 18 -0.56 -15.80 18.73
CA TRP A 18 0.05 -14.56 18.29
C TRP A 18 0.54 -13.75 19.47
N LEU A 19 1.84 -13.50 19.53
CA LEU A 19 2.48 -12.68 20.55
C LEU A 19 2.70 -11.27 20.01
N PHE A 20 1.93 -10.34 20.54
CA PHE A 20 2.15 -8.90 20.34
C PHE A 20 3.17 -8.40 21.35
N TYR A 21 4.05 -7.52 20.91
CA TYR A 21 5.12 -6.94 21.69
C TYR A 21 5.33 -5.49 21.26
N ASP A 22 5.57 -4.60 22.21
CA ASP A 22 6.01 -3.26 21.87
C ASP A 22 6.92 -2.67 22.96
N HIS A 23 7.75 -1.74 22.52
CA HIS A 23 8.64 -0.92 23.31
C HIS A 23 8.84 0.42 22.62
N HIS A 24 8.40 1.53 23.21
CA HIS A 24 8.50 2.88 22.65
C HIS A 24 7.78 3.08 21.32
N HIS A 25 6.57 2.55 21.15
CA HIS A 25 5.75 2.67 19.93
C HIS A 25 6.45 2.19 18.65
N ARG A 26 7.24 1.11 18.74
CA ARG A 26 7.91 0.51 17.58
C ARG A 26 6.96 -0.33 16.72
N ASP A 27 5.85 -0.77 17.31
CA ASP A 27 4.86 -1.60 16.62
C ASP A 27 3.49 -0.92 16.59
N PRO A 28 3.26 0.00 15.63
CA PRO A 28 1.96 0.64 15.45
C PRO A 28 0.88 -0.36 15.02
N LEU A 29 1.26 -1.45 14.32
CA LEU A 29 0.32 -2.50 13.91
C LEU A 29 -0.28 -3.21 15.13
N ALA A 30 0.53 -3.52 16.14
CA ALA A 30 0.02 -4.08 17.39
C ALA A 30 -0.95 -3.14 18.09
N ALA A 31 -0.65 -1.84 18.14
CA ALA A 31 -1.53 -0.84 18.73
C ALA A 31 -2.88 -0.76 18.00
N SER A 32 -2.87 -0.69 16.69
CA SER A 32 -4.06 -0.65 15.84
C SER A 32 -4.92 -1.91 15.98
N ILE A 33 -4.34 -3.11 15.79
CA ILE A 33 -5.06 -4.40 15.86
C ILE A 33 -5.69 -4.62 17.24
N LEU A 34 -4.99 -4.25 18.29
CA LEU A 34 -5.46 -4.40 19.68
C LEU A 34 -6.39 -3.26 20.13
N GLY A 35 -6.50 -2.17 19.36
CA GLY A 35 -7.26 -0.98 19.73
C GLY A 35 -6.69 -0.27 20.96
N LEU A 36 -5.37 -0.14 21.03
CA LEU A 36 -4.66 0.55 22.12
C LEU A 36 -4.51 2.04 21.82
N ASP A 37 -4.50 2.86 22.86
CA ASP A 37 -4.21 4.28 22.72
C ASP A 37 -2.76 4.52 22.26
N GLU A 38 -2.60 5.04 21.05
CA GLU A 38 -1.29 5.33 20.43
C GLU A 38 -0.59 6.53 21.08
N LYS A 39 -1.33 7.40 21.79
CA LYS A 39 -0.78 8.56 22.49
C LYS A 39 -0.34 8.22 23.91
N ALA A 40 -0.62 7.02 24.40
CA ALA A 40 -0.22 6.61 25.74
C ALA A 40 1.30 6.56 25.88
N HIS A 41 1.82 7.06 26.99
CA HIS A 41 3.26 7.03 27.27
C HIS A 41 3.76 5.59 27.48
N ILE A 42 4.71 5.13 26.63
CA ILE A 42 5.31 3.79 26.70
C ILE A 42 6.83 3.91 26.77
N THR A 43 7.38 3.49 27.90
CA THR A 43 8.85 3.44 28.09
C THR A 43 9.32 2.05 28.51
N ARG A 44 8.43 1.12 28.71
CA ARG A 44 8.71 -0.25 29.13
C ARG A 44 8.08 -1.25 28.20
N ARG A 45 8.75 -2.39 28.04
CA ARG A 45 8.25 -3.51 27.23
C ARG A 45 6.96 -4.06 27.81
N TRP A 46 5.99 -4.32 26.94
CA TRP A 46 4.81 -5.10 27.24
C TRP A 46 4.64 -6.23 26.24
N TYR A 47 3.96 -7.29 26.67
CA TYR A 47 3.67 -8.46 25.85
C TYR A 47 2.20 -8.84 26.04
N TYR A 48 1.54 -9.18 24.94
CA TYR A 48 0.19 -9.67 24.92
C TYR A 48 0.10 -10.90 24.02
N TYR A 49 -0.18 -12.05 24.63
CA TYR A 49 -0.28 -13.31 23.92
C TYR A 49 -1.74 -13.70 23.76
N VAL A 50 -2.17 -13.89 22.51
CA VAL A 50 -3.47 -14.43 22.14
C VAL A 50 -3.25 -15.88 21.68
N PRO A 51 -3.64 -16.89 22.47
CA PRO A 51 -3.57 -18.29 22.05
C PRO A 51 -4.64 -18.59 21.01
N ALA A 52 -4.45 -19.62 20.18
CA ALA A 52 -5.44 -20.08 19.22
C ALA A 52 -6.78 -20.46 19.87
N THR A 53 -6.73 -20.91 21.14
CA THR A 53 -7.89 -21.23 21.98
C THR A 53 -7.59 -20.89 23.42
N GLY A 54 -8.63 -20.51 24.19
CA GLY A 54 -8.51 -20.16 25.61
C GLY A 54 -8.27 -18.67 25.83
N ASP A 55 -7.96 -18.29 27.06
CA ASP A 55 -7.86 -16.90 27.48
C ASP A 55 -6.51 -16.28 27.11
N PRO A 56 -6.49 -15.02 26.65
CA PRO A 56 -5.27 -14.26 26.46
C PRO A 56 -4.47 -14.04 27.75
N ARG A 57 -3.20 -13.72 27.59
CA ARG A 57 -2.27 -13.45 28.70
C ARG A 57 -1.46 -12.18 28.41
N LYS A 58 -1.23 -11.39 29.42
CA LYS A 58 -0.49 -10.12 29.33
C LYS A 58 0.62 -10.06 30.36
N LEU A 59 1.76 -9.49 29.98
CA LEU A 59 2.90 -9.27 30.84
C LEU A 59 3.35 -7.82 30.71
N VAL A 60 3.30 -7.07 31.83
CA VAL A 60 3.57 -5.63 31.83
C VAL A 60 4.59 -5.29 32.91
N HIS A 61 5.37 -4.23 32.72
CA HIS A 61 6.27 -3.74 33.74
C HIS A 61 5.49 -3.05 34.87
N ARG A 62 5.96 -3.18 36.13
CA ARG A 62 5.28 -2.61 37.31
C ARG A 62 5.14 -1.08 37.27
N ILE A 63 6.06 -0.37 36.55
CA ILE A 63 5.97 1.10 36.38
C ILE A 63 4.79 1.48 35.46
N GLU A 64 4.47 0.65 34.48
CA GLU A 64 3.41 0.88 33.51
C GLU A 64 2.33 -0.22 33.57
N GLN A 65 1.96 -0.62 34.76
CA GLN A 65 1.10 -1.78 35.01
C GLN A 65 -0.32 -1.65 34.41
N GLY A 66 -0.76 -0.44 34.09
CA GLY A 66 -2.07 -0.15 33.45
C GLY A 66 -2.10 -0.31 31.95
N ARG A 67 -0.94 -0.50 31.27
CA ARG A 67 -0.83 -0.39 29.80
C ARG A 67 -1.83 -1.24 29.01
N LEU A 68 -2.10 -2.45 29.44
CA LEU A 68 -3.00 -3.40 28.75
C LEU A 68 -4.33 -3.63 29.50
N ASP A 69 -4.79 -2.68 30.32
CA ASP A 69 -5.99 -2.87 31.15
C ASP A 69 -7.29 -2.95 30.36
N THR A 70 -7.33 -2.33 29.17
CA THR A 70 -8.48 -2.40 28.26
C THR A 70 -8.63 -3.76 27.58
N LEU A 71 -7.61 -4.61 27.62
CA LEU A 71 -7.62 -5.92 26.99
C LEU A 71 -8.05 -7.02 27.97
N PRO A 72 -8.70 -8.10 27.53
CA PRO A 72 -9.01 -9.25 28.37
C PRO A 72 -7.77 -10.08 28.70
N GLY A 73 -7.90 -11.00 29.65
CA GLY A 73 -6.90 -12.02 29.97
C GLY A 73 -6.12 -11.78 31.27
N ALA A 74 -5.45 -12.83 31.72
CA ALA A 74 -4.65 -12.84 32.93
C ALA A 74 -3.43 -11.93 32.82
N LYS A 75 -3.13 -11.18 33.90
CA LYS A 75 -2.04 -10.21 33.94
C LYS A 75 -0.89 -10.63 34.85
N GLY A 76 0.29 -10.85 34.27
CA GLY A 76 1.58 -10.90 34.95
C GLY A 76 2.24 -9.52 35.02
N LYS A 77 3.09 -9.34 36.06
CA LYS A 77 3.88 -8.11 36.24
C LYS A 77 5.32 -8.47 36.48
N TYR A 78 6.24 -7.66 35.93
CA TYR A 78 7.68 -7.82 36.12
C TYR A 78 8.36 -6.48 36.44
N SER A 79 9.54 -6.55 37.05
CA SER A 79 10.46 -5.42 37.24
C SER A 79 11.87 -5.77 36.77
N SER A 80 12.38 -6.94 37.15
CA SER A 80 13.71 -7.39 36.79
C SER A 80 13.71 -8.17 35.45
N TRP A 81 14.88 -8.31 34.86
CA TRP A 81 15.02 -9.12 33.63
C TRP A 81 14.77 -10.61 33.90
N GLN A 82 15.06 -11.09 35.11
CA GLN A 82 14.77 -12.46 35.54
C GLN A 82 13.27 -12.70 35.62
N GLU A 83 12.52 -11.77 36.25
CA GLU A 83 11.05 -11.83 36.29
C GLU A 83 10.44 -11.75 34.90
N LEU A 84 11.02 -10.96 33.98
CA LEU A 84 10.57 -10.90 32.59
C LEU A 84 10.76 -12.25 31.89
N ALA A 85 11.93 -12.87 32.01
CA ALA A 85 12.23 -14.16 31.41
C ALA A 85 11.28 -15.25 31.92
N ALA A 86 11.14 -15.40 33.23
CA ALA A 86 10.20 -16.35 33.86
C ALA A 86 8.73 -16.06 33.47
N GLY A 87 8.38 -14.77 33.38
CA GLY A 87 7.03 -14.35 32.98
C GLY A 87 6.69 -14.70 31.55
N LEU A 88 7.64 -14.57 30.63
CA LEU A 88 7.46 -14.98 29.21
C LEU A 88 7.39 -16.50 29.06
N GLU A 89 8.25 -17.24 29.76
CA GLU A 89 8.19 -18.70 29.77
C GLU A 89 6.82 -19.19 30.29
N ALA A 90 6.35 -18.66 31.39
CA ALA A 90 5.04 -18.97 31.96
C ALA A 90 3.87 -18.52 31.05
N MET A 91 3.99 -17.37 30.39
CA MET A 91 2.98 -16.86 29.47
C MET A 91 2.79 -17.76 28.24
N LEU A 92 3.87 -18.35 27.73
CA LEU A 92 3.91 -19.09 26.47
C LEU A 92 3.97 -20.61 26.68
N PHE A 93 3.57 -21.12 27.86
CA PHE A 93 3.77 -22.51 28.23
C PHE A 93 3.14 -23.50 27.24
N ASP A 94 2.00 -23.17 26.64
CA ASP A 94 1.19 -23.99 25.75
C ASP A 94 1.42 -23.71 24.24
N GLY A 95 2.15 -22.63 23.90
CA GLY A 95 2.46 -22.29 22.52
C GLY A 95 3.84 -22.78 22.09
N LYS A 96 3.93 -23.41 20.93
CA LYS A 96 5.19 -23.80 20.27
C LYS A 96 5.45 -22.94 19.06
N ARG A 97 4.48 -22.84 18.14
CA ARG A 97 4.54 -22.07 16.89
C ARG A 97 3.81 -20.76 17.05
N ILE A 98 4.56 -19.69 17.27
CA ILE A 98 4.04 -18.37 17.71
C ILE A 98 4.29 -17.34 16.63
N ALA A 99 3.20 -16.69 16.15
CA ALA A 99 3.28 -15.57 15.24
C ALA A 99 3.75 -14.30 15.97
N MET A 100 4.58 -13.52 15.31
CA MET A 100 5.00 -12.17 15.72
C MET A 100 5.19 -11.28 14.51
N GLN A 101 5.22 -9.96 14.72
CA GLN A 101 5.60 -9.00 13.67
C GLN A 101 7.11 -9.14 13.38
N TYR A 102 7.44 -10.26 12.82
CA TYR A 102 8.77 -10.72 12.46
C TYR A 102 8.76 -11.20 11.00
N SER A 103 9.79 -10.88 10.25
CA SER A 103 9.99 -11.42 8.90
C SER A 103 11.37 -12.07 8.79
N PRO A 104 11.45 -13.38 8.46
CA PRO A 104 12.72 -14.05 8.22
C PRO A 104 13.55 -13.31 7.17
N ASN A 105 14.82 -13.05 7.46
CA ASN A 105 15.75 -12.32 6.59
C ASN A 105 15.28 -10.89 6.23
N ASN A 106 14.35 -10.32 7.00
CA ASN A 106 13.70 -9.03 6.69
C ASN A 106 13.03 -9.01 5.29
N ALA A 107 12.56 -10.16 4.81
CA ALA A 107 12.02 -10.30 3.45
C ALA A 107 10.74 -9.45 3.24
N ILE A 108 9.94 -9.25 4.29
CA ILE A 108 8.79 -8.33 4.30
C ILE A 108 9.05 -7.27 5.38
N MET A 109 9.68 -6.16 5.01
CA MET A 109 10.10 -5.12 5.95
C MET A 109 8.92 -4.47 6.70
N TYR A 110 7.75 -4.38 6.08
CA TYR A 110 6.54 -3.76 6.62
C TYR A 110 6.02 -4.42 7.90
N VAL A 111 6.34 -5.69 8.12
CA VAL A 111 5.95 -6.45 9.32
C VAL A 111 7.14 -6.90 10.17
N SER A 112 8.35 -6.41 9.90
CA SER A 112 9.57 -6.77 10.63
C SER A 112 9.85 -5.74 11.72
N LEU A 113 9.00 -5.71 12.77
CA LEU A 113 8.97 -4.67 13.79
C LEU A 113 9.53 -5.15 15.14
N VAL A 114 9.54 -6.46 15.40
CA VAL A 114 10.14 -7.02 16.62
C VAL A 114 11.67 -7.06 16.49
N ASP A 115 12.37 -6.69 17.55
CA ASP A 115 13.83 -6.73 17.57
C ASP A 115 14.39 -8.16 17.58
N ALA A 116 15.58 -8.34 16.98
CA ALA A 116 16.22 -9.64 16.86
C ALA A 116 16.48 -10.30 18.22
N GLY A 117 16.88 -9.52 19.24
CA GLY A 117 17.16 -10.05 20.57
C GLY A 117 15.92 -10.64 21.25
N THR A 118 14.73 -10.05 21.04
CA THR A 118 13.45 -10.62 21.51
C THR A 118 13.17 -11.95 20.79
N VAL A 119 13.38 -12.03 19.48
CA VAL A 119 13.20 -13.28 18.71
C VAL A 119 14.18 -14.37 19.17
N GLU A 120 15.47 -14.02 19.33
CA GLU A 120 16.51 -14.95 19.81
C GLU A 120 16.17 -15.48 21.21
N PHE A 121 15.72 -14.59 22.11
CA PHE A 121 15.34 -14.99 23.47
C PHE A 121 14.15 -15.98 23.45
N LEU A 122 13.10 -15.70 22.68
CA LEU A 122 11.95 -16.61 22.60
C LEU A 122 12.32 -17.96 21.97
N ARG A 123 13.21 -17.96 20.97
CA ARG A 123 13.76 -19.19 20.40
C ARG A 123 14.57 -20.00 21.43
N SER A 124 15.31 -19.33 22.33
CA SER A 124 16.03 -20.00 23.41
C SER A 124 15.10 -20.68 24.42
N LEU A 125 13.83 -20.24 24.52
CA LEU A 125 12.76 -20.91 25.28
C LEU A 125 12.11 -22.08 24.51
N GLY A 126 12.68 -22.48 23.35
CA GLY A 126 12.16 -23.58 22.53
C GLY A 126 10.96 -23.21 21.67
N LYS A 127 10.68 -21.91 21.45
CA LYS A 127 9.56 -21.44 20.61
C LYS A 127 10.00 -21.32 19.14
N GLU A 128 9.12 -21.71 18.24
CA GLU A 128 9.23 -21.42 16.80
C GLU A 128 8.55 -20.07 16.54
N ILE A 129 9.33 -19.05 16.22
CA ILE A 129 8.79 -17.72 15.89
C ILE A 129 8.60 -17.64 14.39
N VAL A 130 7.33 -17.41 13.99
CA VAL A 130 6.89 -17.30 12.59
C VAL A 130 6.35 -15.90 12.29
N SER A 131 6.31 -15.56 11.00
CA SER A 131 5.79 -14.25 10.56
C SER A 131 4.28 -14.15 10.77
N SER A 132 3.83 -13.00 11.27
CA SER A 132 2.41 -12.63 11.32
C SER A 132 1.93 -11.89 10.05
N ALA A 133 2.69 -11.87 8.98
CA ALA A 133 2.44 -11.02 7.81
C ALA A 133 1.02 -11.16 7.23
N ASP A 134 0.55 -12.39 7.00
CA ASP A 134 -0.82 -12.65 6.52
C ASP A 134 -1.88 -12.28 7.57
N LEU A 135 -1.60 -12.47 8.87
CA LEU A 135 -2.51 -12.03 9.94
C LEU A 135 -2.63 -10.49 9.97
N VAL A 136 -1.51 -9.78 9.87
CA VAL A 136 -1.52 -8.31 9.76
C VAL A 136 -2.32 -7.87 8.56
N SER A 137 -2.09 -8.46 7.39
CA SER A 137 -2.87 -8.16 6.17
C SER A 137 -4.38 -8.37 6.40
N TYR A 138 -4.77 -9.44 7.07
CA TYR A 138 -6.17 -9.72 7.38
C TYR A 138 -6.82 -8.64 8.26
N PHE A 139 -6.11 -8.12 9.28
CA PHE A 139 -6.67 -7.14 10.22
C PHE A 139 -6.50 -5.68 9.79
N GLN A 140 -5.61 -5.40 8.83
CA GLN A 140 -5.25 -4.02 8.47
C GLN A 140 -5.52 -3.66 7.01
N ALA A 141 -5.65 -4.64 6.12
CA ALA A 141 -5.85 -4.39 4.69
C ALA A 141 -7.23 -4.84 4.18
N VAL A 142 -7.95 -5.68 4.92
CA VAL A 142 -9.31 -6.09 4.55
C VAL A 142 -10.28 -4.95 4.86
N LEU A 143 -10.94 -4.48 3.82
CA LEU A 143 -11.83 -3.32 3.85
C LEU A 143 -13.27 -3.72 4.21
N SER A 144 -13.95 -2.90 4.99
CA SER A 144 -15.40 -2.98 5.20
C SER A 144 -16.17 -2.50 3.97
N GLU A 145 -17.47 -2.79 3.90
CA GLU A 145 -18.34 -2.28 2.84
C GLU A 145 -18.35 -0.75 2.78
N GLU A 146 -18.29 -0.09 3.93
CA GLU A 146 -18.25 1.38 4.03
C GLU A 146 -16.92 1.93 3.49
N GLN A 147 -15.81 1.25 3.76
CA GLN A 147 -14.50 1.60 3.22
C GLN A 147 -14.45 1.40 1.71
N ILE A 148 -14.96 0.29 1.17
CA ILE A 148 -15.08 0.04 -0.27
C ILE A 148 -15.97 1.10 -0.93
N PHE A 149 -17.08 1.47 -0.30
CA PHE A 149 -17.92 2.55 -0.79
C PHE A 149 -17.17 3.90 -0.81
N SER A 150 -16.37 4.19 0.21
CA SER A 150 -15.60 5.42 0.27
C SER A 150 -14.55 5.52 -0.85
N HIS A 151 -13.88 4.39 -1.18
CA HIS A 151 -12.99 4.29 -2.34
C HIS A 151 -13.74 4.62 -3.64
N THR A 152 -14.95 4.08 -3.83
CA THR A 152 -15.77 4.38 -5.01
C THR A 152 -16.14 5.87 -5.11
N VAL A 153 -16.40 6.52 -3.97
CA VAL A 153 -16.67 7.98 -3.96
C VAL A 153 -15.42 8.77 -4.38
N ALA A 154 -14.24 8.41 -3.85
CA ALA A 154 -12.98 9.02 -4.25
C ALA A 154 -12.68 8.80 -5.73
N GLN A 155 -12.89 7.57 -6.22
CA GLN A 155 -12.72 7.19 -7.62
C GLN A 155 -13.55 8.07 -8.56
N VAL A 156 -14.85 8.23 -8.32
CA VAL A 156 -15.72 9.06 -9.19
C VAL A 156 -15.26 10.51 -9.24
N ALA A 157 -14.80 11.06 -8.11
CA ALA A 157 -14.31 12.42 -8.06
C ALA A 157 -12.97 12.57 -8.80
N ILE A 158 -12.01 11.68 -8.54
CA ILE A 158 -10.67 11.74 -9.12
C ILE A 158 -10.69 11.49 -10.64
N ASP A 159 -11.44 10.50 -11.12
CA ASP A 159 -11.61 10.25 -12.57
C ASP A 159 -12.11 11.51 -13.29
N ARG A 160 -13.10 12.20 -12.72
CA ARG A 160 -13.61 13.46 -13.26
C ARG A 160 -12.54 14.55 -13.21
N ILE A 161 -11.85 14.74 -12.08
CA ILE A 161 -10.82 15.76 -11.91
C ILE A 161 -9.67 15.53 -12.90
N LEU A 162 -9.23 14.28 -13.10
CA LEU A 162 -8.21 13.92 -14.07
C LEU A 162 -8.64 14.30 -15.50
N ALA A 163 -9.86 13.93 -15.90
CA ALA A 163 -10.40 14.28 -17.22
C ALA A 163 -10.54 15.80 -17.43
N GLU A 164 -10.94 16.54 -16.38
CA GLU A 164 -11.00 18.00 -16.39
C GLU A 164 -9.61 18.62 -16.42
N GLY A 165 -8.61 18.02 -15.74
CA GLY A 165 -7.22 18.46 -15.72
C GLY A 165 -6.59 18.47 -17.09
N TRP A 166 -6.79 17.41 -17.90
CA TRP A 166 -6.36 17.38 -19.29
C TRP A 166 -7.01 18.48 -20.13
N LYS A 167 -8.30 18.72 -19.97
CA LYS A 167 -9.02 19.80 -20.67
C LYS A 167 -8.55 21.19 -20.24
N GLU A 168 -8.28 21.37 -18.95
CA GLU A 168 -7.78 22.64 -18.43
C GLU A 168 -6.37 22.94 -18.92
N MET A 169 -5.50 21.94 -19.00
CA MET A 169 -4.18 22.06 -19.59
C MET A 169 -4.29 22.50 -21.06
N ALA A 170 -5.12 21.83 -21.86
CA ALA A 170 -5.37 22.23 -23.26
C ALA A 170 -5.89 23.67 -23.37
N ARG A 171 -6.83 24.07 -22.50
CA ARG A 171 -7.40 25.43 -22.48
C ARG A 171 -6.36 26.50 -22.15
N ARG A 172 -5.43 26.21 -21.23
CA ARG A 172 -4.36 27.16 -20.86
C ARG A 172 -3.32 27.28 -21.95
N LEU A 173 -2.96 26.20 -22.61
CA LEU A 173 -2.01 26.20 -23.71
C LEU A 173 -2.57 26.90 -24.97
N ARG A 174 -3.89 26.82 -25.22
CA ARG A 174 -4.58 27.42 -26.36
C ARG A 174 -5.78 28.25 -25.88
N PRO A 175 -5.52 29.44 -25.30
CA PRO A 175 -6.59 30.25 -24.76
C PRO A 175 -7.53 30.76 -25.86
N PRO A 176 -8.85 30.88 -25.60
CA PRO A 176 -9.84 31.36 -26.57
C PRO A 176 -9.55 32.76 -27.13
N SER A 177 -8.75 33.56 -26.41
CA SER A 177 -8.30 34.90 -26.84
C SER A 177 -7.26 34.88 -27.98
N GLY A 178 -6.80 33.68 -28.36
CA GLY A 178 -5.72 33.48 -29.33
C GLY A 178 -4.32 33.60 -28.71
N GLY A 179 -3.32 33.12 -29.44
CA GLY A 179 -1.93 33.03 -28.99
C GLY A 179 -1.61 31.73 -28.23
N THR A 180 -0.35 31.64 -27.80
CA THR A 180 0.15 30.51 -27.02
C THR A 180 0.09 30.89 -25.53
N GLY A 181 -0.65 30.11 -24.75
CA GLY A 181 -0.65 30.26 -23.30
C GLY A 181 0.62 29.65 -22.67
N VAL A 182 0.83 29.96 -21.42
CA VAL A 182 1.93 29.41 -20.62
C VAL A 182 1.32 28.69 -19.42
N VAL A 183 1.70 27.45 -19.21
CA VAL A 183 1.31 26.65 -18.04
C VAL A 183 2.50 25.79 -17.63
N SER A 184 2.78 25.77 -16.33
CA SER A 184 3.83 24.90 -15.78
C SER A 184 3.23 23.63 -15.18
N GLU A 185 4.07 22.62 -14.93
CA GLU A 185 3.72 21.45 -14.16
C GLU A 185 3.12 21.84 -12.79
N TYR A 186 3.75 22.81 -12.10
CA TYR A 186 3.27 23.31 -10.81
C TYR A 186 1.91 24.01 -10.90
N ASP A 187 1.64 24.78 -11.96
CA ASP A 187 0.33 25.39 -12.16
C ASP A 187 -0.78 24.34 -12.29
N MET A 188 -0.48 23.20 -12.91
CA MET A 188 -1.42 22.08 -13.02
C MET A 188 -1.58 21.33 -11.70
N VAL A 189 -0.49 21.12 -10.95
CA VAL A 189 -0.55 20.58 -9.58
C VAL A 189 -1.45 21.44 -8.69
N GLN A 190 -1.31 22.76 -8.73
CA GLN A 190 -2.16 23.67 -7.96
C GLN A 190 -3.64 23.57 -8.37
N TRP A 191 -3.91 23.49 -9.68
CA TRP A 191 -5.28 23.36 -10.19
C TRP A 191 -5.93 22.04 -9.75
N LEU A 192 -5.22 20.91 -9.90
CA LEU A 192 -5.69 19.59 -9.46
C LEU A 192 -5.95 19.58 -7.96
N SER A 193 -4.99 20.08 -7.17
CA SER A 193 -5.14 20.17 -5.71
C SER A 193 -6.36 21.00 -5.28
N GLU A 194 -6.62 22.12 -5.97
CA GLU A 194 -7.81 22.93 -5.69
C GLU A 194 -9.11 22.22 -6.10
N ALA A 195 -9.11 21.48 -7.21
CA ALA A 195 -10.24 20.67 -7.63
C ALA A 195 -10.54 19.56 -6.61
N MET A 196 -9.50 18.89 -6.10
CA MET A 196 -9.63 17.85 -5.06
C MET A 196 -10.19 18.41 -3.74
N ARG A 197 -9.72 19.60 -3.30
CA ARG A 197 -10.28 20.25 -2.10
C ARG A 197 -11.76 20.56 -2.23
N ARG A 198 -12.21 20.99 -3.41
CA ARG A 198 -13.64 21.24 -3.69
C ARG A 198 -14.51 20.00 -3.57
N GLU A 199 -13.94 18.80 -3.79
CA GLU A 199 -14.60 17.51 -3.63
C GLU A 199 -14.40 16.91 -2.22
N ASN A 200 -13.85 17.67 -1.25
CA ASN A 200 -13.54 17.20 0.10
C ASN A 200 -12.62 15.97 0.12
N LEU A 201 -11.69 15.90 -0.82
CA LEU A 201 -10.63 14.90 -0.82
C LEU A 201 -9.43 15.40 -0.01
N VAL A 202 -8.76 14.46 0.63
CA VAL A 202 -7.47 14.64 1.32
C VAL A 202 -6.42 13.71 0.74
N TRP A 203 -5.19 14.16 0.75
CA TRP A 203 -4.02 13.42 0.26
C TRP A 203 -2.77 13.88 0.98
N GLU A 204 -1.71 13.10 0.87
CA GLU A 204 -0.37 13.43 1.37
C GLU A 204 0.56 13.50 0.15
N ASN A 205 1.35 14.55 0.04
CA ASN A 205 2.25 14.83 -1.09
C ASN A 205 1.52 14.72 -2.46
N GLY A 206 1.90 15.44 -3.47
CA GLY A 206 1.24 15.38 -4.79
C GLY A 206 -0.05 16.23 -4.90
N PRO A 207 -0.90 16.10 -5.94
CA PRO A 207 -0.71 15.21 -7.11
C PRO A 207 0.56 15.52 -7.89
N ASN A 208 1.00 14.61 -8.78
CA ASN A 208 2.15 14.81 -9.63
C ASN A 208 1.73 15.18 -11.07
N VAL A 209 2.37 16.20 -11.62
CA VAL A 209 2.33 16.52 -13.05
C VAL A 209 3.76 16.72 -13.52
N SER A 210 4.16 15.97 -14.53
CA SER A 210 5.53 15.97 -15.03
C SER A 210 5.57 15.92 -16.55
N THR A 211 6.64 16.48 -17.17
CA THR A 211 6.82 16.53 -18.60
C THR A 211 8.17 15.97 -19.04
N ASN A 212 8.20 15.28 -20.18
CA ASN A 212 9.40 14.77 -20.83
C ASN A 212 10.31 14.02 -19.81
N ALA A 213 11.58 14.42 -19.68
CA ALA A 213 12.53 13.78 -18.77
C ALA A 213 12.08 13.77 -17.29
N ASN A 214 11.26 14.72 -16.86
CA ASN A 214 10.72 14.72 -15.48
C ASN A 214 9.76 13.53 -15.23
N THR A 215 9.11 13.00 -16.29
CA THR A 215 8.26 11.80 -16.15
C THR A 215 9.06 10.52 -15.85
N SER A 216 10.39 10.56 -16.03
CA SER A 216 11.29 9.44 -15.72
C SER A 216 11.72 9.36 -14.26
N ASP A 217 11.45 10.39 -13.47
CA ASP A 217 11.62 10.39 -12.02
C ASP A 217 10.28 10.04 -11.38
N SER A 218 10.12 8.79 -10.95
CA SER A 218 8.85 8.29 -10.37
C SER A 218 8.44 9.03 -9.08
N HIS A 219 9.38 9.73 -8.43
CA HIS A 219 9.13 10.57 -7.26
C HIS A 219 9.29 12.07 -7.57
N TYR A 220 9.11 12.45 -8.84
CA TYR A 220 9.15 13.86 -9.22
C TYR A 220 8.01 14.64 -8.54
N GLU A 221 8.37 15.72 -7.88
CA GLU A 221 7.42 16.65 -7.28
C GLU A 221 7.64 18.05 -7.85
N ALA A 222 6.68 18.53 -8.64
CA ALA A 222 6.70 19.89 -9.12
C ALA A 222 6.40 20.87 -7.99
N SER A 223 7.20 21.95 -7.89
CA SER A 223 7.04 23.00 -6.89
C SER A 223 7.28 24.38 -7.52
N ALA A 224 7.01 25.46 -6.78
CA ALA A 224 7.27 26.82 -7.24
C ALA A 224 8.72 27.06 -7.67
N GLY A 225 9.68 26.33 -7.08
CA GLY A 225 11.11 26.44 -7.41
C GLY A 225 11.66 25.33 -8.31
N ARG A 226 10.87 24.30 -8.58
CA ARG A 226 11.24 23.15 -9.43
C ARG A 226 10.04 22.76 -10.27
N SER A 227 9.92 23.31 -11.45
CA SER A 227 8.81 23.07 -12.36
C SER A 227 9.20 23.41 -13.79
N ALA A 228 8.93 22.53 -14.73
CA ALA A 228 9.06 22.83 -16.15
C ALA A 228 7.81 23.52 -16.68
N THR A 229 7.98 24.28 -17.78
CA THR A 229 6.86 24.80 -18.57
C THR A 229 6.43 23.73 -19.57
N ILE A 230 5.12 23.53 -19.67
CA ILE A 230 4.52 22.59 -20.62
C ILE A 230 4.35 23.29 -21.98
N HIS A 231 4.78 22.65 -23.07
CA HIS A 231 4.71 23.18 -24.43
C HIS A 231 4.02 22.21 -25.38
N GLU A 232 3.61 22.70 -26.55
CA GLU A 232 3.26 21.82 -27.67
C GLU A 232 4.47 20.96 -28.03
N GLY A 233 4.24 19.68 -28.22
CA GLY A 233 5.26 18.68 -28.47
C GLY A 233 5.67 17.86 -27.25
N ASP A 234 5.29 18.26 -26.04
CA ASP A 234 5.69 17.58 -24.81
C ASP A 234 4.92 16.26 -24.57
N PHE A 235 5.60 15.33 -23.92
CA PHE A 235 5.02 14.16 -23.29
C PHE A 235 4.69 14.51 -21.84
N VAL A 236 3.51 14.12 -21.35
CA VAL A 236 3.01 14.51 -20.02
C VAL A 236 2.52 13.27 -19.28
N LEU A 237 2.81 13.21 -17.98
CA LEU A 237 2.26 12.27 -17.02
C LEU A 237 1.50 13.04 -15.94
N ILE A 238 0.29 12.59 -15.62
CA ILE A 238 -0.48 13.05 -14.46
C ILE A 238 -0.75 11.83 -13.58
N ASP A 239 -0.34 11.95 -12.32
CA ASP A 239 -0.54 10.97 -11.27
C ASP A 239 -1.29 11.64 -10.12
N ILE A 240 -2.43 11.06 -9.73
CA ILE A 240 -3.36 11.71 -8.81
C ILE A 240 -4.02 10.68 -7.89
N TRP A 241 -3.89 10.91 -6.59
CA TRP A 241 -4.44 10.07 -5.54
C TRP A 241 -5.13 10.88 -4.45
N GLY A 242 -6.13 10.29 -3.81
CA GLY A 242 -6.82 10.94 -2.70
C GLY A 242 -7.91 10.06 -2.12
N ARG A 243 -8.34 10.39 -0.95
CA ARG A 243 -9.48 9.76 -0.26
C ARG A 243 -10.44 10.79 0.28
N VAL A 244 -11.66 10.36 0.56
CA VAL A 244 -12.64 11.21 1.24
C VAL A 244 -12.16 11.50 2.67
N ASP A 245 -12.32 12.75 3.12
CA ASP A 245 -11.94 13.19 4.49
C ASP A 245 -12.92 12.65 5.54
N ARG A 246 -12.73 11.38 5.90
CA ARG A 246 -13.44 10.69 6.98
C ARG A 246 -12.65 9.48 7.49
N PRO A 247 -12.96 8.95 8.68
CA PRO A 247 -12.24 7.80 9.25
C PRO A 247 -12.22 6.56 8.36
N GLU A 248 -13.30 6.29 7.62
CA GLU A 248 -13.45 5.16 6.70
C GLU A 248 -12.90 5.46 5.29
N GLY A 249 -12.27 6.64 5.09
CA GLY A 249 -11.73 7.04 3.81
C GLY A 249 -10.65 6.07 3.33
N VAL A 250 -10.80 5.55 2.11
CA VAL A 250 -9.81 4.72 1.42
C VAL A 250 -9.38 5.43 0.15
N PHE A 251 -8.08 5.43 -0.12
CA PHE A 251 -7.51 6.08 -1.29
C PHE A 251 -8.01 5.44 -2.58
N TYR A 252 -8.08 6.26 -3.62
CA TYR A 252 -8.06 5.89 -5.02
C TYR A 252 -6.86 6.55 -5.67
N ASP A 253 -6.16 5.81 -6.54
CA ASP A 253 -4.89 6.19 -7.16
C ASP A 253 -4.91 5.87 -8.65
N ILE A 254 -4.46 6.82 -9.48
CA ILE A 254 -4.48 6.64 -10.93
C ILE A 254 -3.43 7.50 -11.66
N THR A 255 -2.69 6.88 -12.57
CA THR A 255 -1.73 7.57 -13.43
C THR A 255 -2.11 7.43 -14.91
N TRP A 256 -2.20 8.56 -15.60
CA TRP A 256 -2.39 8.62 -17.06
C TRP A 256 -1.29 9.43 -17.73
N THR A 257 -0.97 9.05 -18.97
CA THR A 257 0.03 9.73 -19.81
C THR A 257 -0.57 10.23 -21.12
N GLY A 258 0.05 11.25 -21.72
CA GLY A 258 -0.42 11.85 -22.95
C GLY A 258 0.61 12.72 -23.64
N VAL A 259 0.23 13.28 -24.78
CA VAL A 259 1.04 14.18 -25.61
C VAL A 259 0.28 15.47 -25.89
N VAL A 260 1.02 16.57 -26.04
CA VAL A 260 0.48 17.91 -26.27
C VAL A 260 0.66 18.30 -27.72
N GLY A 261 -0.44 18.61 -28.43
CA GLY A 261 -0.42 19.26 -29.74
C GLY A 261 0.13 18.42 -30.89
N ARG A 262 0.32 17.13 -30.73
CA ARG A 262 0.86 16.25 -31.76
C ARG A 262 0.38 14.80 -31.60
N GLU A 263 0.66 13.99 -32.58
CA GLU A 263 0.57 12.53 -32.46
C GLU A 263 1.77 12.00 -31.62
N PRO A 264 1.60 10.90 -30.87
CA PRO A 264 2.73 10.21 -30.24
C PRO A 264 3.76 9.76 -31.27
N THR A 265 5.03 9.79 -30.91
CA THR A 265 6.07 9.14 -31.71
C THR A 265 5.93 7.61 -31.64
N GLU A 266 6.50 6.90 -32.63
CA GLU A 266 6.51 5.42 -32.62
C GLU A 266 7.12 4.85 -31.33
N ARG A 267 8.14 5.52 -30.77
CA ARG A 267 8.79 5.10 -29.52
C ARG A 267 7.89 5.31 -28.30
N GLU A 268 7.21 6.44 -28.20
CA GLU A 268 6.25 6.71 -27.11
C GLU A 268 5.08 5.73 -27.16
N GLN A 269 4.56 5.47 -28.36
CA GLN A 269 3.48 4.50 -28.55
C GLN A 269 3.91 3.08 -28.16
N LEU A 270 5.10 2.63 -28.58
CA LEU A 270 5.64 1.32 -28.22
C LEU A 270 5.82 1.16 -26.71
N VAL A 271 6.40 2.17 -26.05
CA VAL A 271 6.62 2.14 -24.58
C VAL A 271 5.28 2.13 -23.85
N PHE A 272 4.33 2.99 -24.27
CA PHE A 272 2.98 3.01 -23.68
C PHE A 272 2.25 1.66 -23.83
N GLU A 273 2.26 1.08 -25.03
CA GLU A 273 1.64 -0.23 -25.29
C GLU A 273 2.28 -1.34 -24.44
N THR A 274 3.60 -1.29 -24.25
CA THR A 274 4.31 -2.26 -23.39
C THR A 274 3.86 -2.12 -21.94
N VAL A 275 3.81 -0.90 -21.40
CA VAL A 275 3.37 -0.63 -20.02
C VAL A 275 1.90 -1.02 -19.83
N ARG A 276 1.02 -0.63 -20.78
CA ARG A 276 -0.40 -1.03 -20.75
C ARG A 276 -0.56 -2.56 -20.75
N ASN A 277 0.17 -3.25 -21.62
CA ASN A 277 0.09 -4.71 -21.70
C ASN A 277 0.65 -5.39 -20.42
N ALA A 278 1.65 -4.79 -19.77
CA ALA A 278 2.18 -5.25 -18.48
C ALA A 278 1.13 -5.06 -17.36
N ARG A 279 0.48 -3.90 -17.29
CA ARG A 279 -0.63 -3.63 -16.38
C ARG A 279 -1.75 -4.66 -16.56
N ASP A 280 -2.18 -4.85 -17.80
CA ASP A 280 -3.28 -5.76 -18.14
C ASP A 280 -2.91 -7.23 -17.85
N ALA A 281 -1.64 -7.64 -17.99
CA ALA A 281 -1.17 -8.97 -17.62
C ALA A 281 -1.23 -9.21 -16.10
N SER A 282 -0.84 -8.21 -15.29
CA SER A 282 -0.96 -8.27 -13.83
C SER A 282 -2.42 -8.33 -13.40
N VAL A 283 -3.28 -7.49 -13.97
CA VAL A 283 -4.74 -7.52 -13.74
C VAL A 283 -5.30 -8.92 -14.04
N ALA A 284 -5.01 -9.47 -15.23
CA ALA A 284 -5.55 -10.74 -15.69
C ALA A 284 -5.14 -11.93 -14.80
N VAL A 285 -3.90 -11.97 -14.30
CA VAL A 285 -3.45 -13.07 -13.42
C VAL A 285 -4.16 -13.04 -12.07
N VAL A 286 -4.44 -11.84 -11.54
CA VAL A 286 -5.20 -11.67 -10.30
C VAL A 286 -6.67 -12.05 -10.50
N GLU A 287 -7.34 -11.50 -11.52
CA GLU A 287 -8.74 -11.83 -11.84
C GLU A 287 -8.93 -13.34 -12.02
N LYS A 288 -8.04 -13.97 -12.78
CA LYS A 288 -8.08 -15.42 -13.02
C LYS A 288 -7.93 -16.21 -11.72
N ALA A 289 -6.98 -15.83 -10.86
CA ALA A 289 -6.75 -16.53 -9.60
C ALA A 289 -7.98 -16.50 -8.68
N PHE A 290 -8.63 -15.34 -8.56
CA PHE A 290 -9.85 -15.19 -7.77
C PHE A 290 -11.03 -15.96 -8.37
N ALA A 291 -11.23 -15.90 -9.67
CA ALA A 291 -12.28 -16.66 -10.37
C ALA A 291 -12.12 -18.18 -10.22
N GLU A 292 -10.88 -18.67 -10.13
CA GLU A 292 -10.56 -20.09 -9.94
C GLU A 292 -10.49 -20.50 -8.45
N GLY A 293 -10.66 -19.57 -7.52
CA GLY A 293 -10.48 -19.82 -6.07
C GLY A 293 -9.04 -20.20 -5.69
N ARG A 294 -8.06 -19.80 -6.51
CA ARG A 294 -6.62 -20.05 -6.27
C ARG A 294 -6.04 -18.95 -5.39
N ILE A 295 -5.23 -19.36 -4.42
CA ILE A 295 -4.41 -18.42 -3.67
C ILE A 295 -3.41 -17.77 -4.62
N ILE A 296 -3.37 -16.43 -4.62
CA ILE A 296 -2.37 -15.64 -5.33
C ILE A 296 -1.59 -14.77 -4.33
N ARG A 297 -0.30 -14.57 -4.60
CA ARG A 297 0.63 -13.79 -3.78
C ARG A 297 1.08 -12.55 -4.52
N GLY A 298 1.53 -11.53 -3.78
CA GLY A 298 1.95 -10.27 -4.37
C GLY A 298 3.01 -10.41 -5.45
N PHE A 299 4.04 -11.25 -5.22
CA PHE A 299 5.12 -11.46 -6.18
C PHE A 299 4.63 -12.04 -7.52
N GLU A 300 3.57 -12.87 -7.54
CA GLU A 300 3.05 -13.48 -8.77
C GLU A 300 2.44 -12.43 -9.71
N ALA A 301 1.81 -11.40 -9.15
CA ALA A 301 1.23 -10.30 -9.92
C ALA A 301 2.32 -9.36 -10.48
N ASP A 302 3.40 -9.10 -9.71
CA ASP A 302 4.57 -8.37 -10.22
C ASP A 302 5.28 -9.13 -11.33
N ASP A 303 5.51 -10.44 -11.17
CA ASP A 303 6.14 -11.29 -12.19
C ASP A 303 5.38 -11.26 -13.51
N ALA A 304 4.06 -11.20 -13.48
CA ALA A 304 3.24 -11.12 -14.68
C ALA A 304 3.50 -9.82 -15.47
N ALA A 305 3.48 -8.67 -14.78
CA ALA A 305 3.77 -7.37 -15.39
C ALA A 305 5.23 -7.28 -15.86
N ARG A 306 6.15 -7.63 -14.98
CA ARG A 306 7.60 -7.55 -15.20
C ARG A 306 8.06 -8.40 -16.37
N SER A 307 7.47 -9.60 -16.53
CA SER A 307 7.79 -10.48 -17.67
C SER A 307 7.45 -9.85 -19.02
N VAL A 308 6.38 -9.06 -19.13
CA VAL A 308 6.03 -8.34 -20.36
C VAL A 308 7.08 -7.26 -20.67
N ILE A 309 7.44 -6.47 -19.67
CA ILE A 309 8.43 -5.38 -19.83
C ILE A 309 9.82 -5.93 -20.17
N VAL A 310 10.26 -7.00 -19.47
CA VAL A 310 11.54 -7.68 -19.76
C VAL A 310 11.52 -8.30 -21.16
N GLY A 311 10.43 -8.96 -21.54
CA GLY A 311 10.28 -9.55 -22.86
C GLY A 311 10.33 -8.53 -24.02
N ALA A 312 9.94 -7.28 -23.76
CA ALA A 312 10.03 -6.17 -24.68
C ALA A 312 11.41 -5.48 -24.69
N GLY A 313 12.36 -5.90 -23.85
CA GLY A 313 13.73 -5.35 -23.76
C GLY A 313 13.86 -4.10 -22.87
N PHE A 314 12.86 -3.78 -22.03
CA PHE A 314 12.87 -2.59 -21.16
C PHE A 314 13.06 -2.93 -19.68
N GLY A 315 13.48 -4.16 -19.32
CA GLY A 315 13.55 -4.61 -17.93
C GLY A 315 14.37 -3.73 -16.99
N GLU A 316 15.48 -3.15 -17.48
CA GLU A 316 16.35 -2.25 -16.70
C GLU A 316 15.71 -0.88 -16.38
N PHE A 317 14.67 -0.51 -17.12
CA PHE A 317 13.94 0.74 -16.95
C PHE A 317 12.67 0.62 -16.10
N PHE A 318 12.36 -0.59 -15.61
CA PHE A 318 11.26 -0.81 -14.65
C PHE A 318 11.84 -1.00 -13.23
N THR A 319 11.96 0.08 -12.50
CA THR A 319 12.81 0.21 -11.31
C THR A 319 12.07 0.18 -9.97
N HIS A 320 10.75 -0.02 -9.99
CA HIS A 320 9.92 -0.17 -8.79
C HIS A 320 8.99 -1.40 -8.88
N ARG A 321 8.31 -1.74 -7.80
CA ARG A 321 7.28 -2.78 -7.75
C ARG A 321 6.10 -2.45 -8.67
N THR A 322 5.34 -3.47 -9.07
CA THR A 322 4.17 -3.28 -9.94
C THR A 322 3.00 -2.58 -9.25
N GLY A 323 2.92 -2.62 -7.92
CA GLY A 323 1.85 -1.94 -7.19
C GLY A 323 1.91 -2.14 -5.68
N HIS A 324 1.05 -1.45 -4.98
CA HIS A 324 1.00 -1.46 -3.52
C HIS A 324 -0.42 -1.65 -2.99
N ASN A 325 -0.54 -2.19 -1.78
CA ASN A 325 -1.81 -2.22 -1.07
C ASN A 325 -2.29 -0.80 -0.78
N ILE A 326 -3.57 -0.57 -0.98
CA ILE A 326 -4.26 0.69 -0.72
C ILE A 326 -5.27 0.48 0.40
N ALA A 327 -5.29 1.40 1.37
CA ALA A 327 -6.23 1.41 2.49
C ALA A 327 -6.53 2.86 2.92
N HIS A 328 -6.62 3.11 4.22
CA HIS A 328 -6.67 4.46 4.78
C HIS A 328 -5.37 5.24 4.53
N GLU A 329 -4.26 4.52 4.42
CA GLU A 329 -2.97 5.02 3.94
C GLU A 329 -2.81 4.62 2.48
N ILE A 330 -2.17 5.50 1.69
CA ILE A 330 -1.93 5.23 0.26
C ILE A 330 -1.06 3.97 0.09
N HIS A 331 -0.05 3.79 0.92
CA HIS A 331 0.75 2.57 1.01
C HIS A 331 0.34 1.78 2.25
N GLY A 332 -0.72 0.98 2.13
CA GLY A 332 -1.26 0.18 3.23
C GLY A 332 -0.38 -1.01 3.64
N PRO A 333 -0.68 -1.66 4.78
CA PRO A 333 0.13 -2.74 5.35
C PRO A 333 -0.16 -4.13 4.75
N GLY A 334 -1.00 -4.24 3.74
CA GLY A 334 -1.33 -5.48 3.03
C GLY A 334 -0.27 -5.93 2.03
N ALA A 335 -0.58 -6.97 1.25
CA ALA A 335 0.32 -7.47 0.22
C ALA A 335 0.53 -6.42 -0.88
N HIS A 336 1.79 -6.20 -1.24
CA HIS A 336 2.18 -5.42 -2.41
C HIS A 336 2.41 -6.33 -3.60
N LEU A 337 2.25 -5.80 -4.82
CA LEU A 337 2.61 -6.50 -6.05
C LEU A 337 4.10 -6.28 -6.29
N ASP A 338 4.94 -7.08 -5.64
CA ASP A 338 6.39 -6.84 -5.58
C ASP A 338 7.20 -8.13 -5.62
N ASN A 339 8.08 -8.24 -6.59
CA ASN A 339 9.16 -9.24 -6.68
C ASN A 339 10.50 -8.59 -7.09
N LEU A 340 10.62 -7.28 -6.86
CA LEU A 340 11.83 -6.53 -7.15
C LEU A 340 12.52 -6.04 -5.87
N GLU A 341 11.85 -5.14 -5.13
CA GLU A 341 12.35 -4.58 -3.89
C GLU A 341 12.11 -5.54 -2.72
N THR A 342 10.99 -6.25 -2.76
CA THR A 342 10.54 -7.23 -1.78
C THR A 342 9.98 -8.45 -2.49
N HIS A 343 10.42 -9.66 -2.13
CA HIS A 343 9.70 -10.86 -2.55
C HIS A 343 8.45 -11.02 -1.71
N ASP A 344 7.34 -10.39 -2.13
CA ASP A 344 6.12 -10.33 -1.33
C ASP A 344 5.34 -11.64 -1.42
N VAL A 345 5.58 -12.53 -0.48
CA VAL A 345 4.92 -13.83 -0.35
C VAL A 345 3.56 -13.75 0.34
N ARG A 346 3.12 -12.56 0.77
CA ARG A 346 1.80 -12.39 1.38
C ARG A 346 0.70 -12.67 0.37
N ARG A 347 -0.40 -13.20 0.85
CA ARG A 347 -1.58 -13.48 0.04
C ARG A 347 -2.32 -12.17 -0.27
N ILE A 348 -2.76 -12.01 -1.50
CA ILE A 348 -3.79 -11.03 -1.85
C ILE A 348 -5.11 -11.58 -1.32
N LEU A 349 -5.70 -10.88 -0.35
CA LEU A 349 -6.90 -11.34 0.36
C LEU A 349 -8.17 -10.81 -0.32
N PRO A 350 -9.34 -11.47 -0.14
CA PRO A 350 -10.62 -10.85 -0.48
C PRO A 350 -10.87 -9.55 0.29
N HIS A 351 -11.61 -8.63 -0.33
CA HIS A 351 -11.93 -7.30 0.21
C HIS A 351 -10.69 -6.43 0.45
N THR A 352 -9.63 -6.58 -0.36
CA THR A 352 -8.49 -5.67 -0.36
C THR A 352 -8.48 -4.80 -1.60
N CYS A 353 -7.83 -3.64 -1.49
CA CYS A 353 -7.55 -2.73 -2.59
C CYS A 353 -6.04 -2.61 -2.81
N PHE A 354 -5.61 -2.47 -4.07
CA PHE A 354 -4.21 -2.27 -4.41
C PHE A 354 -4.08 -1.66 -5.81
N SER A 355 -2.99 -0.89 -6.03
CA SER A 355 -2.64 -0.36 -7.34
C SER A 355 -2.03 -1.42 -8.25
N VAL A 356 -2.14 -1.21 -9.57
CA VAL A 356 -1.41 -1.92 -10.62
C VAL A 356 -0.85 -0.85 -11.55
N GLU A 357 0.43 -0.50 -11.38
CA GLU A 357 1.06 0.70 -11.90
C GLU A 357 2.44 0.45 -12.53
N PRO A 358 2.64 -0.55 -13.39
CA PRO A 358 3.94 -0.75 -14.01
C PRO A 358 4.40 0.50 -14.79
N GLY A 359 5.73 0.71 -14.83
CA GLY A 359 6.31 1.84 -15.53
C GLY A 359 7.60 1.50 -16.27
N ILE A 360 7.91 2.28 -17.30
CA ILE A 360 9.18 2.26 -18.05
C ILE A 360 9.72 3.69 -18.04
N TYR A 361 10.90 3.90 -17.46
CA TYR A 361 11.50 5.21 -17.24
C TYR A 361 12.77 5.38 -18.07
N LEU A 362 12.61 5.83 -19.32
CA LEU A 362 13.72 6.15 -20.21
C LEU A 362 14.31 7.52 -19.87
N PRO A 363 15.57 7.82 -20.21
CA PRO A 363 16.15 9.13 -19.93
C PRO A 363 15.39 10.32 -20.49
N GLU A 364 14.71 10.13 -21.62
CA GLU A 364 13.99 11.19 -22.35
C GLU A 364 12.56 11.38 -21.86
N PHE A 365 11.90 10.29 -21.48
CA PHE A 365 10.54 10.26 -20.93
C PHE A 365 10.27 8.94 -20.21
N GLY A 366 9.37 8.98 -19.22
CA GLY A 366 8.83 7.81 -18.53
C GLY A 366 7.33 7.64 -18.81
N VAL A 367 6.90 6.39 -18.82
CA VAL A 367 5.49 6.01 -18.92
C VAL A 367 5.11 5.19 -17.72
N ARG A 368 4.06 5.58 -17.02
CA ARG A 368 3.32 4.76 -16.06
C ARG A 368 1.85 4.72 -16.47
N SER A 369 1.22 3.59 -16.34
CA SER A 369 -0.22 3.45 -16.52
C SER A 369 -0.77 2.66 -15.35
N GLU A 370 -1.70 3.25 -14.65
CA GLU A 370 -2.16 2.78 -13.36
C GLU A 370 -3.67 2.60 -13.32
N VAL A 371 -4.06 1.59 -12.58
CA VAL A 371 -5.42 1.32 -12.13
C VAL A 371 -5.39 0.76 -10.73
N ASP A 372 -6.47 0.97 -9.98
CA ASP A 372 -6.71 0.24 -8.73
C ASP A 372 -7.54 -1.02 -8.99
N MET A 373 -7.31 -2.04 -8.18
CA MET A 373 -8.12 -3.25 -8.14
C MET A 373 -8.75 -3.45 -6.78
N LEU A 374 -10.01 -3.88 -6.78
CA LEU A 374 -10.72 -4.42 -5.62
C LEU A 374 -10.91 -5.93 -5.78
N THR A 375 -10.97 -6.62 -4.64
CA THR A 375 -11.16 -8.06 -4.57
C THR A 375 -12.40 -8.44 -3.75
N ALA A 376 -13.02 -9.56 -4.11
CA ALA A 376 -14.07 -10.24 -3.35
C ALA A 376 -13.75 -11.74 -3.30
N PRO A 377 -14.48 -12.58 -2.56
CA PRO A 377 -14.13 -13.99 -2.40
C PRO A 377 -14.02 -14.79 -3.71
N ASP A 378 -14.73 -14.38 -4.76
CA ASP A 378 -14.88 -15.10 -6.03
C ASP A 378 -14.44 -14.30 -7.25
N ARG A 379 -13.98 -13.07 -7.08
CA ARG A 379 -13.57 -12.18 -8.17
C ARG A 379 -12.62 -11.08 -7.72
N ALA A 380 -11.87 -10.55 -8.68
CA ALA A 380 -11.18 -9.27 -8.60
C ALA A 380 -11.61 -8.41 -9.81
N TRP A 381 -11.54 -7.10 -9.69
CA TRP A 381 -11.89 -6.18 -10.79
C TRP A 381 -11.17 -4.86 -10.65
N VAL A 382 -10.93 -4.23 -11.78
CA VAL A 382 -10.41 -2.86 -11.85
C VAL A 382 -11.49 -1.87 -11.44
N THR A 383 -11.12 -0.85 -10.68
CA THR A 383 -11.97 0.29 -10.32
C THR A 383 -11.63 1.51 -11.18
N GLY A 384 -12.64 2.33 -11.49
CA GLY A 384 -12.45 3.55 -12.26
C GLY A 384 -12.17 3.35 -13.74
N GLN A 385 -11.59 4.39 -14.34
CA GLN A 385 -11.33 4.42 -15.78
C GLN A 385 -9.98 3.79 -16.10
N VAL A 386 -9.94 3.06 -17.22
CA VAL A 386 -8.72 2.39 -17.72
C VAL A 386 -8.19 3.16 -18.90
N GLN A 387 -6.95 3.61 -18.85
CA GLN A 387 -6.30 4.21 -19.99
C GLN A 387 -5.95 3.15 -21.05
N THR A 388 -6.51 3.27 -22.25
CA THR A 388 -6.27 2.36 -23.37
C THR A 388 -5.41 2.98 -24.47
N GLU A 389 -5.35 4.32 -24.54
CA GLU A 389 -4.58 5.11 -25.49
C GLU A 389 -3.92 6.30 -24.78
N LEU A 390 -2.83 6.81 -25.34
CA LEU A 390 -2.25 8.08 -24.89
C LEU A 390 -3.25 9.22 -25.07
N VAL A 391 -3.40 10.05 -24.04
CA VAL A 391 -4.22 11.26 -24.13
C VAL A 391 -3.61 12.21 -25.15
N ARG A 392 -4.44 12.88 -25.95
CA ARG A 392 -4.02 13.89 -26.95
C ARG A 392 -4.73 15.20 -26.67
N ILE A 393 -4.03 16.24 -26.35
CA ILE A 393 -4.58 17.55 -26.05
C ILE A 393 -4.00 18.64 -26.95
#